data_585057bf2f67288e2d47a149a2a00359
#
_entry.id   585057bf2f67288e2d47a149a2a00359
#
_cell.length_a   1.000
_cell.length_b   1.000
_cell.length_c   1.000
_cell.angle_alpha   90.00
_cell.angle_beta   90.00
_cell.angle_gamma   90.00
#
_symmetry.space_group_name_H-M   'P 1'
#
loop_
_entity.id
_entity.type
_entity.pdbx_description
1 polymer ?
#
loop_
_entity_poly.entity_id
_entity_poly.type
_entity_poly.pdbx_seq_one_letter_code
_entity_poly.pdbx_strand_id
1 'polypeptide(L)'
;MKITAHFHRDELTTTQSGIENVPTLAAWINLTRLCCVLLEPLRELVIDGHGKIGALRINSAYRGAAVNAAIGGATKSAHMDGRAADIVPIARGITALDLMTAISNSDLPYDKCILEHRGRGLWLHTQIRHVDRKPRRVNLRSLESGRFEKFNPEDPRLERWRK
;
A
#
# COMPACT_ATOMS: atom_id res chain seq x y z
N MET A 1 -5.86 -2.82 -19.38
CA MET A 1 -6.94 -1.81 -19.30
C MET A 1 -6.64 -0.87 -18.14
N LYS A 2 -6.70 0.46 -18.34
CA LYS A 2 -6.56 1.45 -17.26
C LYS A 2 -7.77 1.43 -16.32
N ILE A 3 -7.51 1.55 -15.03
CA ILE A 3 -8.52 1.74 -13.97
C ILE A 3 -8.61 3.22 -13.60
N THR A 4 -7.44 3.88 -13.51
CA THR A 4 -7.31 5.34 -13.29
C THR A 4 -6.23 5.91 -14.23
N ALA A 5 -5.85 7.16 -14.07
CA ALA A 5 -4.85 7.80 -14.91
C ALA A 5 -3.50 7.05 -14.93
N HIS A 6 -3.09 6.47 -13.80
CA HIS A 6 -1.77 5.87 -13.66
C HIS A 6 -1.78 4.40 -13.21
N PHE A 7 -2.95 3.84 -12.86
CA PHE A 7 -3.05 2.46 -12.42
C PHE A 7 -3.79 1.58 -13.43
N HIS A 8 -3.22 0.41 -13.70
CA HIS A 8 -3.73 -0.55 -14.67
C HIS A 8 -4.27 -1.81 -13.97
N ARG A 9 -5.24 -2.47 -14.62
CA ARG A 9 -5.86 -3.69 -14.13
C ARG A 9 -4.83 -4.76 -13.74
N ASP A 10 -3.86 -4.97 -14.61
CA ASP A 10 -2.94 -6.09 -14.50
C ASP A 10 -2.02 -5.96 -13.27
N GLU A 11 -1.54 -4.74 -12.97
CA GLU A 11 -0.70 -4.50 -11.78
C GLU A 11 -1.45 -4.69 -10.46
N LEU A 12 -2.79 -4.51 -10.47
CA LEU A 12 -3.62 -4.69 -9.27
C LEU A 12 -3.96 -6.15 -8.99
N THR A 13 -3.75 -7.05 -9.95
CA THR A 13 -4.11 -8.47 -9.84
C THR A 13 -2.95 -9.43 -10.04
N THR A 14 -1.77 -8.93 -10.43
CA THR A 14 -0.58 -9.76 -10.62
C THR A 14 -0.14 -10.40 -9.32
N THR A 15 0.21 -11.69 -9.39
CA THR A 15 0.78 -12.48 -8.29
C THR A 15 1.90 -13.37 -8.82
N GLN A 16 2.89 -13.64 -7.98
CA GLN A 16 3.98 -14.57 -8.29
C GLN A 16 3.67 -16.02 -7.86
N SER A 17 2.49 -16.27 -7.29
CA SER A 17 2.13 -17.59 -6.77
C SER A 17 1.81 -18.63 -7.85
N GLY A 18 1.60 -18.20 -9.11
CA GLY A 18 1.09 -19.05 -10.18
C GLY A 18 -0.39 -19.45 -10.03
N ILE A 19 -1.05 -18.99 -8.95
CA ILE A 19 -2.46 -19.26 -8.67
C ILE A 19 -3.32 -18.19 -9.36
N GLU A 20 -4.43 -18.61 -9.94
CA GLU A 20 -5.40 -17.69 -10.54
C GLU A 20 -5.89 -16.66 -9.51
N ASN A 21 -5.91 -15.40 -9.91
CA ASN A 21 -6.16 -14.26 -9.01
C ASN A 21 -7.18 -13.29 -9.61
N VAL A 22 -8.41 -13.75 -9.80
CA VAL A 22 -9.50 -12.99 -10.42
C VAL A 22 -10.35 -12.32 -9.35
N PRO A 23 -10.41 -10.98 -9.31
CA PRO A 23 -11.27 -10.25 -8.36
C PRO A 23 -12.75 -10.43 -8.67
N THR A 24 -13.57 -10.52 -7.62
CA THR A 24 -15.01 -10.37 -7.73
C THR A 24 -15.38 -8.93 -8.14
N LEU A 25 -16.63 -8.72 -8.57
CA LEU A 25 -17.12 -7.36 -8.88
C LEU A 25 -16.97 -6.42 -7.67
N ALA A 26 -17.30 -6.90 -6.46
CA ALA A 26 -17.13 -6.11 -5.23
C ALA A 26 -15.66 -5.74 -4.98
N ALA A 27 -14.73 -6.66 -5.21
CA ALA A 27 -13.30 -6.39 -5.09
C ALA A 27 -12.83 -5.38 -6.15
N TRP A 28 -13.33 -5.44 -7.39
CA TRP A 28 -13.04 -4.46 -8.43
C TRP A 28 -13.51 -3.05 -8.07
N ILE A 29 -14.71 -2.91 -7.51
CA ILE A 29 -15.23 -1.63 -7.02
C ILE A 29 -14.30 -1.06 -5.94
N ASN A 30 -13.87 -1.90 -5.01
CA ASN A 30 -12.94 -1.49 -3.95
C ASN A 30 -11.55 -1.13 -4.48
N LEU A 31 -11.00 -1.89 -5.44
CA LEU A 31 -9.71 -1.57 -6.09
C LEU A 31 -9.77 -0.23 -6.82
N THR A 32 -10.83 0.00 -7.58
CA THR A 32 -11.04 1.30 -8.26
C THR A 32 -11.10 2.43 -7.23
N ARG A 33 -11.88 2.24 -6.16
CA ARG A 33 -11.97 3.23 -5.08
C ARG A 33 -10.60 3.45 -4.41
N LEU A 34 -9.86 2.38 -4.10
CA LEU A 34 -8.50 2.48 -3.54
C LEU A 34 -7.59 3.35 -4.42
N CYS A 35 -7.59 3.10 -5.73
CA CYS A 35 -6.82 3.92 -6.67
C CYS A 35 -7.27 5.38 -6.66
N CYS A 36 -8.58 5.66 -6.79
CA CYS A 36 -9.09 7.02 -6.91
C CYS A 36 -8.92 7.86 -5.63
N VAL A 37 -9.20 7.28 -4.45
CA VAL A 37 -9.25 8.07 -3.21
C VAL A 37 -7.94 8.06 -2.43
N LEU A 38 -7.02 7.16 -2.75
CA LEU A 38 -5.79 7.00 -1.98
C LEU A 38 -4.53 6.97 -2.83
N LEU A 39 -4.43 6.07 -3.82
CA LEU A 39 -3.16 5.87 -4.53
C LEU A 39 -2.84 7.01 -5.51
N GLU A 40 -3.82 7.51 -6.27
CA GLU A 40 -3.61 8.67 -7.15
C GLU A 40 -3.28 9.94 -6.35
N PRO A 41 -4.07 10.34 -5.30
CA PRO A 41 -3.71 11.48 -4.48
C PRO A 41 -2.38 11.32 -3.73
N LEU A 42 -2.02 10.10 -3.28
CA LEU A 42 -0.73 9.87 -2.63
C LEU A 42 0.44 10.15 -3.57
N ARG A 43 0.32 9.86 -4.86
CA ARG A 43 1.34 10.19 -5.86
C ARG A 43 1.60 11.69 -5.93
N GLU A 44 0.55 12.51 -5.81
CA GLU A 44 0.63 13.97 -5.88
C GLU A 44 1.29 14.58 -4.63
N LEU A 45 1.24 13.88 -3.49
CA LEU A 45 1.89 14.33 -2.25
C LEU A 45 3.41 14.13 -2.27
N VAL A 46 3.92 13.30 -3.17
CA VAL A 46 5.32 12.90 -3.17
C VAL A 46 5.98 13.38 -4.45
N ILE A 47 6.89 14.33 -4.32
CA ILE A 47 7.62 14.95 -5.42
C ILE A 47 9.07 14.51 -5.33
N ASP A 48 9.64 14.00 -6.42
CA ASP A 48 11.05 13.61 -6.48
C ASP A 48 11.99 14.84 -6.48
N GLY A 49 13.30 14.58 -6.34
CA GLY A 49 14.32 15.63 -6.34
C GLY A 49 14.41 16.45 -7.66
N HIS A 50 13.61 16.11 -8.67
CA HIS A 50 13.49 16.83 -9.95
C HIS A 50 12.15 17.54 -10.12
N GLY A 51 11.34 17.62 -9.07
CA GLY A 51 10.01 18.27 -9.10
C GLY A 51 8.94 17.44 -9.82
N LYS A 52 9.15 16.14 -10.06
CA LYS A 52 8.17 15.26 -10.70
C LYS A 52 7.34 14.52 -9.66
N ILE A 53 6.04 14.39 -9.94
CA ILE A 53 5.11 13.60 -9.13
C ILE A 53 5.60 12.16 -9.01
N GLY A 54 5.62 11.64 -7.79
CA GLY A 54 6.16 10.32 -7.46
C GLY A 54 5.43 9.18 -8.14
N ALA A 55 6.13 8.39 -8.94
CA ALA A 55 5.59 7.16 -9.48
C ALA A 55 5.61 6.06 -8.41
N LEU A 56 4.53 5.28 -8.34
CA LEU A 56 4.37 4.15 -7.43
C LEU A 56 4.32 2.85 -8.21
N ARG A 57 4.98 1.82 -7.70
CA ARG A 57 4.83 0.44 -8.17
C ARG A 57 3.98 -0.33 -7.16
N ILE A 58 3.01 -1.06 -7.68
CA ILE A 58 2.22 -2.00 -6.90
C ILE A 58 2.99 -3.33 -6.79
N ASN A 59 3.39 -3.70 -5.58
CA ASN A 59 3.98 -5.01 -5.32
C ASN A 59 2.89 -6.09 -5.16
N SER A 60 1.74 -5.70 -4.59
CA SER A 60 0.58 -6.56 -4.42
C SER A 60 -0.65 -5.70 -4.15
N ALA A 61 -1.78 -5.98 -4.80
CA ALA A 61 -3.06 -5.35 -4.43
C ALA A 61 -4.11 -6.42 -4.14
N TYR A 62 -4.89 -6.89 -5.12
CA TYR A 62 -5.83 -7.96 -4.86
C TYR A 62 -5.13 -9.30 -4.60
N ARG A 63 -5.65 -10.04 -3.63
CA ARG A 63 -5.26 -11.41 -3.32
C ARG A 63 -6.52 -12.24 -3.07
N GLY A 64 -6.89 -13.11 -4.00
CA GLY A 64 -7.93 -14.11 -3.80
C GLY A 64 -7.59 -15.02 -2.61
N ALA A 65 -8.58 -15.72 -2.06
CA ALA A 65 -8.41 -16.54 -0.87
C ALA A 65 -7.27 -17.58 -1.00
N ALA A 66 -7.16 -18.23 -2.17
CA ALA A 66 -6.11 -19.21 -2.44
C ALA A 66 -4.71 -18.56 -2.49
N VAL A 67 -4.57 -17.40 -3.15
CA VAL A 67 -3.32 -16.63 -3.19
C VAL A 67 -2.95 -16.19 -1.79
N ASN A 68 -3.90 -15.64 -1.02
CA ASN A 68 -3.65 -15.16 0.33
C ASN A 68 -3.20 -16.29 1.27
N ALA A 69 -3.81 -17.47 1.17
CA ALA A 69 -3.40 -18.64 1.95
C ALA A 69 -2.00 -19.13 1.56
N ALA A 70 -1.68 -19.19 0.27
CA ALA A 70 -0.39 -19.65 -0.23
C ALA A 70 0.79 -18.80 0.25
N ILE A 71 0.59 -17.50 0.48
CA ILE A 71 1.63 -16.61 0.99
C ILE A 71 1.60 -16.40 2.51
N GLY A 72 0.74 -17.15 3.24
CA GLY A 72 0.59 -17.03 4.69
C GLY A 72 -0.05 -15.70 5.13
N GLY A 73 -0.89 -15.10 4.29
CA GLY A 73 -1.58 -13.85 4.60
C GLY A 73 -2.65 -14.01 5.69
N ALA A 74 -2.96 -12.92 6.39
CA ALA A 74 -3.97 -12.91 7.44
C ALA A 74 -5.36 -13.33 6.89
N THR A 75 -6.11 -14.12 7.68
CA THR A 75 -7.42 -14.67 7.29
C THR A 75 -8.50 -13.58 7.01
N LYS A 76 -8.32 -12.38 7.56
CA LYS A 76 -9.18 -11.20 7.32
C LYS A 76 -8.40 -10.08 6.64
N SER A 77 -7.62 -10.43 5.62
CA SER A 77 -6.79 -9.47 4.88
C SER A 77 -7.63 -8.53 4.04
N ALA A 78 -7.36 -7.22 4.12
CA ALA A 78 -8.00 -6.22 3.26
C ALA A 78 -7.65 -6.37 1.78
N HIS A 79 -6.56 -7.06 1.45
CA HIS A 79 -6.22 -7.43 0.07
C HIS A 79 -7.26 -8.36 -0.56
N MET A 80 -7.88 -9.23 0.22
CA MET A 80 -8.91 -10.17 -0.29
C MET A 80 -10.18 -9.46 -0.72
N ASP A 81 -10.43 -8.29 -0.14
CA ASP A 81 -11.57 -7.43 -0.52
C ASP A 81 -11.22 -6.38 -1.57
N GLY A 82 -9.98 -6.31 -2.05
CA GLY A 82 -9.49 -5.26 -2.95
C GLY A 82 -9.35 -3.87 -2.27
N ARG A 83 -9.22 -3.83 -0.94
CA ARG A 83 -9.14 -2.57 -0.17
C ARG A 83 -7.73 -2.21 0.28
N ALA A 84 -6.72 -2.97 -0.13
CA ALA A 84 -5.32 -2.73 0.25
C ALA A 84 -4.37 -2.88 -0.93
N ALA A 85 -3.24 -2.19 -0.84
CA ALA A 85 -2.09 -2.36 -1.71
C ALA A 85 -0.78 -2.25 -0.91
N ASP A 86 0.18 -3.07 -1.32
CA ASP A 86 1.58 -2.99 -0.92
C ASP A 86 2.33 -2.24 -2.03
N ILE A 87 2.84 -1.06 -1.72
CA ILE A 87 3.40 -0.13 -2.69
C ILE A 87 4.83 0.27 -2.37
N VAL A 88 5.60 0.55 -3.41
CA VAL A 88 6.93 1.16 -3.30
C VAL A 88 7.04 2.36 -4.25
N PRO A 89 7.78 3.42 -3.87
CA PRO A 89 8.09 4.49 -4.79
C PRO A 89 9.13 3.99 -5.81
N ILE A 90 9.02 4.45 -7.05
CA ILE A 90 10.05 4.25 -8.08
C ILE A 90 10.70 5.58 -8.49
N ALA A 91 10.29 6.67 -7.90
CA ALA A 91 10.91 7.98 -8.06
C ALA A 91 12.25 8.03 -7.31
N ARG A 92 13.26 8.64 -7.95
CA ARG A 92 14.61 8.72 -7.38
C ARG A 92 14.63 9.54 -6.10
N GLY A 93 15.27 8.99 -5.07
CA GLY A 93 15.45 9.69 -3.78
C GLY A 93 14.23 9.63 -2.88
N ILE A 94 13.19 8.89 -3.25
CA ILE A 94 12.00 8.69 -2.43
C ILE A 94 11.96 7.24 -1.94
N THR A 95 11.68 7.06 -0.66
CA THR A 95 11.59 5.77 0.02
C THR A 95 10.15 5.46 0.45
N ALA A 96 9.87 4.23 0.86
CA ALA A 96 8.57 3.90 1.46
C ALA A 96 8.36 4.62 2.81
N LEU A 97 9.43 5.04 3.49
CA LEU A 97 9.34 5.87 4.68
C LEU A 97 8.79 7.28 4.34
N ASP A 98 9.22 7.86 3.19
CA ASP A 98 8.70 9.16 2.74
C ASP A 98 7.22 9.05 2.38
N LEU A 99 6.79 7.95 1.73
CA LEU A 99 5.36 7.67 1.50
C LEU A 99 4.58 7.58 2.81
N MET A 100 5.13 6.86 3.80
CA MET A 100 4.49 6.74 5.12
C MET A 100 4.36 8.09 5.82
N THR A 101 5.40 8.93 5.74
CA THR A 101 5.40 10.27 6.32
C THR A 101 4.40 11.17 5.60
N ALA A 102 4.40 11.18 4.27
CA ALA A 102 3.48 11.98 3.48
C ALA A 102 2.01 11.62 3.78
N ILE A 103 1.67 10.32 3.79
CA ILE A 103 0.29 9.89 4.04
C ILE A 103 -0.15 10.17 5.48
N SER A 104 0.74 10.01 6.46
CA SER A 104 0.42 10.27 7.88
C SER A 104 0.13 11.75 8.15
N ASN A 105 0.76 12.65 7.41
CA ASN A 105 0.59 14.11 7.51
C ASN A 105 -0.52 14.67 6.59
N SER A 106 -1.13 13.83 5.75
CA SER A 106 -2.18 14.24 4.80
C SER A 106 -3.58 14.06 5.38
N ASP A 107 -4.57 14.62 4.70
CA ASP A 107 -6.00 14.38 4.96
C ASP A 107 -6.58 13.21 4.13
N LEU A 108 -5.74 12.42 3.48
CA LEU A 108 -6.18 11.28 2.69
C LEU A 108 -6.98 10.27 3.53
N PRO A 109 -8.03 9.66 2.96
CA PRO A 109 -8.97 8.81 3.71
C PRO A 109 -8.46 7.37 3.89
N TYR A 110 -7.20 7.21 4.30
CA TYR A 110 -6.66 5.87 4.60
C TYR A 110 -7.20 5.32 5.92
N ASP A 111 -7.39 4.02 5.98
CA ASP A 111 -7.83 3.32 7.20
C ASP A 111 -6.63 2.88 8.05
N LYS A 112 -5.64 2.28 7.41
CA LYS A 112 -4.41 1.81 8.05
C LYS A 112 -3.26 1.85 7.06
N CYS A 113 -2.10 2.31 7.53
CA CYS A 113 -0.83 2.20 6.85
C CYS A 113 0.17 1.46 7.71
N ILE A 114 0.99 0.60 7.11
CA ILE A 114 2.05 -0.12 7.79
C ILE A 114 3.33 0.02 6.97
N LEU A 115 4.36 0.58 7.59
CA LEU A 115 5.71 0.53 7.03
C LEU A 115 6.27 -0.86 7.29
N GLU A 116 6.34 -1.68 6.26
CA GLU A 116 6.76 -3.08 6.36
C GLU A 116 8.14 -3.28 5.74
N HIS A 117 8.90 -4.21 6.32
CA HIS A 117 10.20 -4.60 5.78
C HIS A 117 10.42 -6.10 5.86
N ARG A 118 11.21 -6.63 4.91
CA ARG A 118 11.71 -8.01 4.94
C ARG A 118 13.13 -8.02 4.36
N GLY A 119 14.11 -8.36 5.18
CA GLY A 119 15.52 -8.21 4.81
C GLY A 119 15.81 -6.74 4.45
N ARG A 120 16.28 -6.51 3.21
CA ARG A 120 16.55 -5.15 2.70
C ARG A 120 15.33 -4.50 2.01
N GLY A 121 14.26 -5.25 1.80
CA GLY A 121 13.04 -4.74 1.16
C GLY A 121 12.22 -3.90 2.14
N LEU A 122 11.80 -2.73 1.70
CA LEU A 122 10.91 -1.82 2.43
C LEU A 122 9.74 -1.47 1.53
N TRP A 123 8.51 -1.53 2.05
CA TRP A 123 7.30 -1.13 1.32
C TRP A 123 6.28 -0.53 2.27
N LEU A 124 5.31 0.17 1.70
CA LEU A 124 4.17 0.68 2.43
C LEU A 124 2.95 -0.19 2.12
N HIS A 125 2.46 -0.92 3.13
CA HIS A 125 1.09 -1.45 3.10
C HIS A 125 0.12 -0.31 3.38
N THR A 126 -0.84 -0.09 2.49
CA THR A 126 -1.88 0.93 2.69
C THR A 126 -3.25 0.36 2.37
N GLN A 127 -4.26 0.77 3.14
CA GLN A 127 -5.64 0.31 2.94
C GLN A 127 -6.67 1.39 3.20
N ILE A 128 -7.82 1.25 2.51
CA ILE A 128 -9.03 2.03 2.76
C ILE A 128 -10.03 1.24 3.60
N ARG A 129 -10.93 1.96 4.26
CA ARG A 129 -12.06 1.38 4.99
C ARG A 129 -13.20 0.99 4.05
N HIS A 130 -14.16 0.19 4.50
CA HIS A 130 -15.45 0.04 3.85
C HIS A 130 -16.10 1.40 3.64
N VAL A 131 -16.87 1.54 2.56
CA VAL A 131 -17.46 2.82 2.15
C VAL A 131 -18.39 3.43 3.21
N ASP A 132 -19.05 2.57 3.98
CA ASP A 132 -20.01 2.91 5.05
C ASP A 132 -19.35 3.25 6.40
N ARG A 133 -18.02 3.23 6.47
CA ARG A 133 -17.29 3.42 7.74
C ARG A 133 -16.23 4.50 7.62
N LYS A 134 -16.11 5.31 8.67
CA LYS A 134 -15.04 6.33 8.76
C LYS A 134 -13.66 5.67 8.84
N PRO A 135 -12.64 6.19 8.13
CA PRO A 135 -11.25 5.75 8.23
C PRO A 135 -10.72 5.88 9.67
N ARG A 136 -9.91 4.91 10.11
CA ARG A 136 -9.30 4.91 11.45
C ARG A 136 -7.99 5.69 11.52
N ARG A 137 -7.30 5.88 10.40
CA ARG A 137 -6.02 6.57 10.26
C ARG A 137 -4.92 5.97 11.17
N VAL A 138 -4.82 4.65 11.18
CA VAL A 138 -3.85 3.92 12.01
C VAL A 138 -2.53 3.79 11.27
N ASN A 139 -1.45 4.27 11.88
CA ASN A 139 -0.09 4.21 11.37
C ASN A 139 0.76 3.24 12.20
N LEU A 140 1.32 2.23 11.56
CA LEU A 140 2.11 1.17 12.17
C LEU A 140 3.43 0.98 11.42
N ARG A 141 4.37 0.29 12.06
CA ARG A 141 5.51 -0.34 11.39
C ARG A 141 5.65 -1.79 11.81
N SER A 142 6.20 -2.61 10.96
CA SER A 142 6.55 -3.98 11.28
C SER A 142 7.88 -4.03 12.06
N LEU A 143 7.98 -5.00 12.96
CA LEU A 143 9.21 -5.39 13.66
C LEU A 143 9.76 -6.68 13.05
N GLU A 144 11.05 -6.94 13.23
CA GLU A 144 11.68 -8.20 12.80
C GLU A 144 11.02 -9.44 13.41
N SER A 145 10.40 -9.29 14.59
CA SER A 145 9.61 -10.33 15.24
C SER A 145 8.26 -10.64 14.56
N GLY A 146 7.90 -9.93 13.48
CA GLY A 146 6.59 -10.04 12.82
C GLY A 146 5.45 -9.32 13.55
N ARG A 147 5.72 -8.68 14.69
CA ARG A 147 4.75 -7.83 15.39
C ARG A 147 4.72 -6.43 14.80
N PHE A 148 3.67 -5.68 15.11
CA PHE A 148 3.51 -4.29 14.71
C PHE A 148 3.57 -3.38 15.92
N GLU A 149 4.14 -2.19 15.74
CA GLU A 149 4.10 -1.11 16.73
C GLU A 149 3.62 0.19 16.09
N LYS A 150 3.22 1.17 16.89
CA LYS A 150 2.81 2.48 16.39
C LYS A 150 3.98 3.14 15.66
N PHE A 151 3.72 3.68 14.48
CA PHE A 151 4.72 4.43 13.73
C PHE A 151 5.04 5.74 14.44
N ASN A 152 6.34 6.01 14.61
CA ASN A 152 6.86 7.28 15.09
C ASN A 152 7.91 7.78 14.08
N PRO A 153 7.68 8.90 13.39
CA PRO A 153 8.63 9.43 12.40
C PRO A 153 9.97 9.84 12.99
N GLU A 154 10.02 10.16 14.29
CA GLU A 154 11.24 10.55 15.01
C GLU A 154 12.05 9.36 15.54
N ASP A 155 11.62 8.13 15.28
CA ASP A 155 12.32 6.93 15.77
C ASP A 155 13.71 6.80 15.09
N PRO A 156 14.82 6.80 15.87
CA PRO A 156 16.17 6.72 15.31
C PRO A 156 16.44 5.41 14.57
N ARG A 157 15.66 4.34 14.85
CA ARG A 157 15.76 3.06 14.12
C ARG A 157 15.34 3.17 12.65
N LEU A 158 14.69 4.27 12.25
CA LEU A 158 14.29 4.55 10.87
C LEU A 158 15.44 5.12 10.02
N GLU A 159 16.53 5.58 10.63
CA GLU A 159 17.67 6.18 9.91
C GLU A 159 18.23 5.26 8.81
N ARG A 160 18.22 3.94 9.03
CA ARG A 160 18.65 2.94 8.04
C ARG A 160 17.82 2.97 6.74
N TRP A 161 16.64 3.61 6.74
CA TRP A 161 15.68 3.68 5.63
C TRP A 161 15.57 5.07 4.99
N ARG A 162 16.34 6.05 5.49
CA ARG A 162 16.32 7.45 5.00
C ARG A 162 17.34 7.72 3.86
N LYS A 163 18.04 6.69 3.39
CA LYS A 163 19.11 6.81 2.39
C LYS A 163 18.67 6.38 1.01
#